data_03b4cccdb554a54fa3c32d362f2c37bf
#
_entry.id   03b4cccdb554a54fa3c32d362f2c37bf
#
_cell.length_a   1.000
_cell.length_b   1.000
_cell.length_c   1.000
_cell.angle_alpha   90.00
_cell.angle_beta   90.00
_cell.angle_gamma   90.00
#
_symmetry.space_group_name_H-M   'P 1'
#
loop_
_entity.id
_entity.type
_entity.pdbx_description
1 polymer ?
#
loop_
_entity_poly.entity_id
_entity_poly.type
_entity_poly.pdbx_seq_one_letter_code
_entity_poly.pdbx_strand_id
1 'polypeptide(L)'
;VENLYCFRGEFPILARISFDLDYGQIISLHGPNGSGKTTLLKTLAQIIPTEKGKIINNSLETCLMGHENCLKLDLTVFENLKFWADIYKNPSINSDISTLGLVQILDVPVRQLSAGQKRKVSLARLLISKSKLWLLDEPDASLDEDNRKLLNKIMASHLLENGAIIIATHSTLNIKNVLPIDITRYKRDENTSIDQFVHGFQK
;
A
#
# COMPACT_ATOMS: atom_id res chain seq x y z
N VAL A 1 -4.75 -12.41 -9.03
CA VAL A 1 -3.64 -12.01 -9.91
C VAL A 1 -3.13 -13.24 -10.64
N GLU A 2 -2.99 -13.16 -11.96
CA GLU A 2 -2.60 -14.31 -12.79
C GLU A 2 -1.41 -13.94 -13.68
N ASN A 3 -0.30 -14.67 -13.53
CA ASN A 3 0.90 -14.55 -14.34
C ASN A 3 1.36 -13.11 -14.58
N LEU A 4 1.28 -12.26 -13.53
CA LEU A 4 1.60 -10.84 -13.61
C LEU A 4 3.10 -10.62 -13.76
N TYR A 5 3.45 -9.71 -14.66
CA TYR A 5 4.80 -9.19 -14.82
C TYR A 5 4.86 -7.74 -14.38
N CYS A 6 5.92 -7.36 -13.68
CA CYS A 6 6.14 -5.99 -13.24
C CYS A 6 7.36 -5.41 -13.93
N PHE A 7 7.22 -4.22 -14.51
CA PHE A 7 8.26 -3.53 -15.26
C PHE A 7 8.71 -2.25 -14.54
N ARG A 8 9.96 -1.85 -14.77
CA ARG A 8 10.50 -0.53 -14.43
C ARG A 8 11.06 0.07 -15.72
N GLY A 9 10.27 0.97 -16.37
CA GLY A 9 10.48 1.31 -17.76
C GLY A 9 10.30 0.06 -18.61
N GLU A 10 11.22 -0.19 -19.52
CA GLU A 10 11.21 -1.36 -20.40
C GLU A 10 11.78 -2.65 -19.76
N PHE A 11 12.30 -2.54 -18.52
CA PHE A 11 12.96 -3.67 -17.87
C PHE A 11 12.00 -4.46 -16.98
N PRO A 12 11.75 -5.75 -17.28
CA PRO A 12 10.99 -6.64 -16.42
C PRO A 12 11.81 -6.95 -15.16
N ILE A 13 11.22 -6.69 -13.99
CA ILE A 13 11.88 -6.94 -12.70
C ILE A 13 11.28 -8.12 -11.95
N LEU A 14 9.98 -8.40 -12.16
CA LEU A 14 9.28 -9.54 -11.60
C LEU A 14 8.45 -10.20 -12.70
N ALA A 15 8.34 -11.54 -12.66
CA ALA A 15 7.61 -12.30 -13.66
C ALA A 15 6.76 -13.42 -13.07
N ARG A 16 5.63 -13.70 -13.71
CA ARG A 16 4.74 -14.83 -13.42
C ARG A 16 4.22 -14.86 -11.99
N ILE A 17 3.99 -13.68 -11.40
CA ILE A 17 3.39 -13.58 -10.07
C ILE A 17 1.93 -14.01 -10.18
N SER A 18 1.55 -14.98 -9.37
CA SER A 18 0.16 -15.42 -9.26
C SER A 18 -0.20 -15.61 -7.79
N PHE A 19 -1.30 -15.02 -7.38
CA PHE A 19 -1.88 -15.21 -6.05
C PHE A 19 -3.33 -14.76 -6.04
N ASP A 20 -4.07 -15.29 -5.08
CA ASP A 20 -5.40 -14.84 -4.74
C ASP A 20 -5.40 -14.14 -3.38
N LEU A 21 -6.28 -13.18 -3.21
CA LEU A 21 -6.48 -12.44 -1.97
C LEU A 21 -7.98 -12.28 -1.74
N ASP A 22 -8.47 -12.89 -0.68
CA ASP A 22 -9.86 -12.81 -0.27
C ASP A 22 -10.10 -11.67 0.73
N TYR A 23 -11.37 -11.35 0.94
CA TYR A 23 -11.77 -10.43 2.01
C TYR A 23 -11.32 -10.95 3.37
N GLY A 24 -10.92 -10.03 4.25
CA GLY A 24 -10.43 -10.36 5.58
C GLY A 24 -9.00 -10.92 5.60
N GLN A 25 -8.33 -10.96 4.46
CA GLN A 25 -6.95 -11.46 4.35
C GLN A 25 -5.93 -10.33 4.17
N ILE A 26 -4.71 -10.63 4.58
CA ILE A 26 -3.56 -9.76 4.38
C ILE A 26 -2.41 -10.55 3.75
N ILE A 27 -1.89 -10.05 2.65
CA ILE A 27 -0.64 -10.54 2.04
C ILE A 27 0.51 -9.65 2.50
N SER A 28 1.56 -10.27 3.04
CA SER A 28 2.82 -9.61 3.38
C SER A 28 3.88 -9.92 2.34
N LEU A 29 4.36 -8.89 1.65
CA LEU A 29 5.41 -8.99 0.64
C LEU A 29 6.78 -8.95 1.31
N HIS A 30 7.56 -10.02 1.14
CA HIS A 30 8.91 -10.15 1.67
C HIS A 30 9.95 -10.06 0.55
N GLY A 31 11.13 -9.57 0.90
CA GLY A 31 12.29 -9.46 0.01
C GLY A 31 13.16 -8.25 0.37
N PRO A 32 14.44 -8.23 -0.04
CA PRO A 32 15.37 -7.14 0.24
C PRO A 32 14.92 -5.83 -0.43
N ASN A 33 15.56 -4.72 -0.05
CA ASN A 33 15.35 -3.45 -0.72
C ASN A 33 15.74 -3.58 -2.21
N GLY A 34 14.94 -2.95 -3.08
CA GLY A 34 15.13 -3.05 -4.53
C GLY A 34 14.61 -4.36 -5.16
N SER A 35 13.99 -5.28 -4.40
CA SER A 35 13.46 -6.54 -4.93
C SER A 35 12.19 -6.37 -5.78
N GLY A 36 11.56 -5.19 -5.78
CA GLY A 36 10.37 -4.91 -6.61
C GLY A 36 9.05 -4.80 -5.85
N LYS A 37 9.05 -4.81 -4.50
CA LYS A 37 7.83 -4.67 -3.67
C LYS A 37 7.00 -3.44 -4.07
N THR A 38 7.64 -2.27 -4.07
CA THR A 38 7.00 -1.00 -4.49
C THR A 38 6.48 -1.05 -5.92
N THR A 39 7.23 -1.68 -6.84
CA THR A 39 6.79 -1.80 -8.24
C THR A 39 5.57 -2.69 -8.35
N LEU A 40 5.55 -3.83 -7.65
CA LEU A 40 4.38 -4.70 -7.58
C LEU A 40 3.16 -3.93 -7.04
N LEU A 41 3.29 -3.22 -5.90
CA LEU A 41 2.20 -2.43 -5.35
C LEU A 41 1.69 -1.35 -6.32
N LYS A 42 2.58 -0.65 -7.02
CA LYS A 42 2.20 0.35 -8.04
C LYS A 42 1.53 -0.28 -9.26
N THR A 43 1.95 -1.48 -9.67
CA THR A 43 1.31 -2.23 -10.76
C THR A 43 -0.10 -2.69 -10.35
N LEU A 44 -0.25 -3.20 -9.12
CA LEU A 44 -1.56 -3.58 -8.56
C LEU A 44 -2.51 -2.38 -8.43
N ALA A 45 -1.98 -1.20 -8.10
CA ALA A 45 -2.71 0.07 -8.06
C ALA A 45 -2.99 0.64 -9.46
N GLN A 46 -2.55 -0.02 -10.54
CA GLN A 46 -2.66 0.45 -11.92
C GLN A 46 -2.00 1.82 -12.19
N ILE A 47 -1.05 2.23 -11.34
CA ILE A 47 -0.19 3.40 -11.57
C ILE A 47 0.87 3.08 -12.61
N ILE A 48 1.41 1.84 -12.55
CA ILE A 48 2.25 1.27 -13.61
C ILE A 48 1.35 0.36 -14.44
N PRO A 49 1.30 0.54 -15.76
CA PRO A 49 0.47 -0.31 -16.62
C PRO A 49 0.81 -1.78 -16.51
N THR A 50 -0.20 -2.64 -16.60
CA THR A 50 -0.03 -4.09 -16.69
C THR A 50 0.19 -4.46 -18.16
N GLU A 51 1.43 -4.75 -18.53
CA GLU A 51 1.78 -5.12 -19.91
C GLU A 51 1.56 -6.62 -20.16
N LYS A 52 1.76 -7.46 -19.13
CA LYS A 52 1.63 -8.92 -19.25
C LYS A 52 1.08 -9.52 -17.96
N GLY A 53 0.17 -10.49 -18.09
CA GLY A 53 -0.60 -11.07 -16.99
C GLY A 53 -1.95 -10.41 -16.82
N LYS A 54 -2.64 -10.75 -15.75
CA LYS A 54 -3.97 -10.19 -15.43
C LYS A 54 -4.08 -9.81 -13.97
N ILE A 55 -4.67 -8.67 -13.73
CA ILE A 55 -5.17 -8.25 -12.42
C ILE A 55 -6.69 -8.34 -12.49
N ILE A 56 -7.24 -9.34 -11.82
CA ILE A 56 -8.69 -9.51 -11.68
C ILE A 56 -9.06 -8.86 -10.36
N ASN A 57 -9.62 -7.68 -10.45
CA ASN A 57 -10.10 -6.93 -9.30
C ASN A 57 -11.60 -6.72 -9.49
N ASN A 58 -12.43 -7.36 -8.70
CA ASN A 58 -13.88 -7.35 -8.78
C ASN A 58 -14.48 -5.96 -8.46
N SER A 59 -13.98 -4.92 -9.13
CA SER A 59 -14.37 -3.50 -8.96
C SER A 59 -14.11 -2.96 -7.55
N LEU A 60 -13.14 -3.52 -6.83
CA LEU A 60 -12.74 -3.00 -5.53
C LEU A 60 -12.03 -1.65 -5.70
N GLU A 61 -12.54 -0.67 -4.99
CA GLU A 61 -11.81 0.58 -4.83
C GLU A 61 -10.52 0.31 -4.09
N THR A 62 -9.41 0.80 -4.65
CA THR A 62 -8.05 0.55 -4.16
C THR A 62 -7.43 1.85 -3.65
N CYS A 63 -6.83 1.81 -2.47
CA CYS A 63 -6.03 2.91 -1.94
C CYS A 63 -4.57 2.48 -1.80
N LEU A 64 -3.67 3.16 -2.50
CA LEU A 64 -2.23 2.97 -2.35
C LEU A 64 -1.66 4.00 -1.38
N MET A 65 -0.99 3.54 -0.34
CA MET A 65 -0.12 4.33 0.51
C MET A 65 1.33 3.95 0.22
N GLY A 66 2.03 4.83 -0.51
CA GLY A 66 3.43 4.65 -0.85
C GLY A 66 4.37 5.10 0.28
N HIS A 67 5.67 5.06 -0.02
CA HIS A 67 6.71 5.55 0.89
C HIS A 67 6.55 7.06 1.18
N GLU A 68 6.17 7.85 0.19
CA GLU A 68 5.89 9.27 0.35
C GLU A 68 4.51 9.51 0.98
N ASN A 69 4.43 10.49 1.86
CA ASN A 69 3.19 10.81 2.58
C ASN A 69 2.11 11.46 1.71
N CYS A 70 2.47 11.98 0.52
CA CYS A 70 1.56 12.68 -0.40
C CYS A 70 0.76 13.80 0.27
N LEU A 71 1.44 14.61 1.09
CA LEU A 71 0.86 15.75 1.81
C LEU A 71 1.32 17.07 1.20
N LYS A 72 0.42 18.05 1.16
CA LYS A 72 0.72 19.43 0.78
C LYS A 72 1.26 20.17 1.99
N LEU A 73 2.56 20.50 1.98
CA LEU A 73 3.28 20.99 3.17
C LEU A 73 2.79 22.34 3.68
N ASP A 74 2.32 23.21 2.79
CA ASP A 74 1.86 24.57 3.14
C ASP A 74 0.41 24.61 3.65
N LEU A 75 -0.34 23.54 3.45
CA LEU A 75 -1.69 23.41 3.98
C LEU A 75 -1.66 22.86 5.40
N THR A 76 -2.70 23.19 6.17
CA THR A 76 -2.96 22.61 7.49
C THR A 76 -3.30 21.11 7.37
N VAL A 77 -3.27 20.40 8.48
CA VAL A 77 -3.73 19.01 8.56
C VAL A 77 -5.18 18.90 8.07
N PHE A 78 -6.06 19.77 8.57
CA PHE A 78 -7.47 19.77 8.17
C PHE A 78 -7.66 19.96 6.66
N GLU A 79 -6.98 20.93 6.07
CA GLU A 79 -7.06 21.19 4.63
C GLU A 79 -6.54 20.01 3.79
N ASN A 80 -5.47 19.33 4.24
CA ASN A 80 -5.01 18.10 3.60
C ASN A 80 -6.05 16.96 3.68
N LEU A 81 -6.66 16.77 4.86
CA LEU A 81 -7.68 15.72 5.05
C LEU A 81 -8.94 16.04 4.24
N LYS A 82 -9.36 17.30 4.23
CA LYS A 82 -10.51 17.77 3.43
C LYS A 82 -10.25 17.57 1.94
N PHE A 83 -9.07 17.89 1.44
CA PHE A 83 -8.69 17.64 0.05
C PHE A 83 -8.89 16.18 -0.36
N TRP A 84 -8.47 15.22 0.49
CA TRP A 84 -8.69 13.80 0.23
C TRP A 84 -10.16 13.41 0.37
N ALA A 85 -10.87 13.96 1.35
CA ALA A 85 -12.30 13.75 1.53
C ALA A 85 -13.10 14.17 0.29
N ASP A 86 -12.77 15.30 -0.31
CA ASP A 86 -13.40 15.81 -1.52
C ASP A 86 -13.11 14.88 -2.72
N ILE A 87 -11.87 14.39 -2.88
CA ILE A 87 -11.50 13.42 -3.93
C ILE A 87 -12.29 12.12 -3.79
N TYR A 88 -12.38 11.57 -2.58
CA TYR A 88 -13.08 10.30 -2.31
C TYR A 88 -14.58 10.49 -2.09
N LYS A 89 -15.10 11.72 -2.20
CA LYS A 89 -16.52 12.05 -1.98
C LYS A 89 -17.04 11.58 -0.62
N ASN A 90 -16.18 11.64 0.40
CA ASN A 90 -16.50 11.28 1.78
C ASN A 90 -16.62 12.53 2.66
N PRO A 91 -17.82 13.07 2.89
CA PRO A 91 -18.01 14.32 3.66
C PRO A 91 -17.80 14.13 5.16
N SER A 92 -17.80 12.88 5.65
CA SER A 92 -17.77 12.59 7.09
C SER A 92 -16.41 12.04 7.51
N ILE A 93 -15.47 12.94 7.84
CA ILE A 93 -14.08 12.57 8.24
C ILE A 93 -13.81 12.69 9.74
N ASN A 94 -14.79 13.14 10.53
CA ASN A 94 -14.56 13.42 11.96
C ASN A 94 -14.20 12.16 12.78
N SER A 95 -14.83 11.02 12.47
CA SER A 95 -14.50 9.74 13.10
C SER A 95 -13.08 9.28 12.77
N ASP A 96 -12.66 9.47 11.54
CA ASP A 96 -11.33 9.09 11.04
C ASP A 96 -10.23 9.95 11.69
N ILE A 97 -10.49 11.27 11.83
CA ILE A 97 -9.63 12.22 12.53
C ILE A 97 -9.47 11.83 14.01
N SER A 98 -10.59 11.51 14.68
CA SER A 98 -10.60 11.13 16.10
C SER A 98 -9.88 9.82 16.34
N THR A 99 -10.11 8.82 15.49
CA THR A 99 -9.45 7.50 15.56
C THR A 99 -7.93 7.61 15.51
N LEU A 100 -7.42 8.54 14.72
CA LEU A 100 -5.98 8.79 14.58
C LEU A 100 -5.43 9.80 15.61
N GLY A 101 -6.29 10.38 16.47
CA GLY A 101 -5.86 11.38 17.44
C GLY A 101 -5.26 12.64 16.79
N LEU A 102 -5.84 13.11 15.69
CA LEU A 102 -5.35 14.25 14.92
C LEU A 102 -6.05 15.57 15.33
N VAL A 103 -7.06 15.53 16.20
CA VAL A 103 -7.90 16.67 16.56
C VAL A 103 -7.09 17.88 17.01
N GLN A 104 -6.06 17.66 17.83
CA GLN A 104 -5.26 18.75 18.43
C GLN A 104 -4.30 19.44 17.45
N ILE A 105 -4.08 18.86 16.26
CA ILE A 105 -3.14 19.38 15.27
C ILE A 105 -3.80 19.78 13.96
N LEU A 106 -5.12 19.83 13.90
CA LEU A 106 -5.87 20.12 12.68
C LEU A 106 -5.49 21.45 12.03
N ASP A 107 -5.25 22.48 12.82
CA ASP A 107 -4.92 23.82 12.32
C ASP A 107 -3.41 24.03 12.11
N VAL A 108 -2.59 23.00 12.38
CA VAL A 108 -1.13 23.07 12.23
C VAL A 108 -0.76 22.86 10.77
N PRO A 109 0.05 23.74 10.15
CA PRO A 109 0.61 23.50 8.82
C PRO A 109 1.47 22.23 8.80
N VAL A 110 1.29 21.39 7.76
CA VAL A 110 1.97 20.07 7.67
C VAL A 110 3.50 20.20 7.70
N ARG A 111 4.06 21.29 7.18
CA ARG A 111 5.52 21.56 7.26
C ARG A 111 6.07 21.56 8.70
N GLN A 112 5.26 21.92 9.70
CA GLN A 112 5.65 22.01 11.10
C GLN A 112 5.55 20.67 11.85
N LEU A 113 4.97 19.67 11.23
CA LEU A 113 4.80 18.35 11.83
C LEU A 113 6.09 17.53 11.83
N SER A 114 6.27 16.70 12.85
CA SER A 114 7.29 15.65 12.87
C SER A 114 7.04 14.61 11.76
N ALA A 115 8.07 13.81 11.44
CA ALA A 115 7.94 12.73 10.46
C ALA A 115 6.83 11.74 10.84
N GLY A 116 6.75 11.34 12.12
CA GLY A 116 5.70 10.45 12.63
C GLY A 116 4.30 11.05 12.54
N GLN A 117 4.16 12.36 12.87
CA GLN A 117 2.88 13.06 12.70
C GLN A 117 2.46 13.13 11.22
N LYS A 118 3.38 13.45 10.31
CA LYS A 118 3.13 13.42 8.86
C LYS A 118 2.67 12.04 8.40
N ARG A 119 3.32 10.98 8.90
CA ARG A 119 2.94 9.59 8.58
C ARG A 119 1.54 9.28 9.08
N LYS A 120 1.20 9.71 10.30
CA LYS A 120 -0.14 9.56 10.87
C LYS A 120 -1.22 10.29 10.05
N VAL A 121 -0.95 11.52 9.59
CA VAL A 121 -1.87 12.25 8.69
C VAL A 121 -2.04 11.52 7.37
N SER A 122 -0.95 10.94 6.83
CA SER A 122 -1.03 10.13 5.62
C SER A 122 -1.88 8.86 5.80
N LEU A 123 -1.84 8.22 6.97
CA LEU A 123 -2.70 7.08 7.31
C LEU A 123 -4.20 7.44 7.31
N ALA A 124 -4.55 8.68 7.64
CA ALA A 124 -5.94 9.13 7.60
C ALA A 124 -6.57 8.97 6.20
N ARG A 125 -5.77 9.09 5.14
CA ARG A 125 -6.24 8.89 3.77
C ARG A 125 -6.80 7.47 3.54
N LEU A 126 -6.24 6.44 4.18
CA LEU A 126 -6.75 5.08 4.09
C LEU A 126 -8.19 4.99 4.63
N LEU A 127 -8.43 5.60 5.80
CA LEU A 127 -9.76 5.63 6.41
C LEU A 127 -10.74 6.45 5.59
N ILE A 128 -10.32 7.64 5.15
CA ILE A 128 -11.13 8.56 4.34
C ILE A 128 -11.52 7.93 3.00
N SER A 129 -10.64 7.14 2.38
CA SER A 129 -10.88 6.54 1.07
C SER A 129 -12.02 5.54 1.07
N LYS A 130 -12.33 4.90 2.21
CA LYS A 130 -13.28 3.79 2.33
C LYS A 130 -13.01 2.63 1.36
N SER A 131 -11.81 2.60 0.79
CA SER A 131 -11.40 1.58 -0.19
C SER A 131 -11.33 0.22 0.45
N LYS A 132 -11.78 -0.81 -0.24
CA LYS A 132 -11.78 -2.19 0.25
C LYS A 132 -10.41 -2.87 0.11
N LEU A 133 -9.58 -2.44 -0.83
CA LEU A 133 -8.22 -2.94 -0.99
C LEU A 133 -7.21 -1.86 -0.59
N TRP A 134 -6.41 -2.16 0.43
CA TRP A 134 -5.28 -1.33 0.80
C TRP A 134 -3.96 -1.92 0.30
N LEU A 135 -3.20 -1.11 -0.41
CA LEU A 135 -1.84 -1.40 -0.86
C LEU A 135 -0.88 -0.52 -0.06
N LEU A 136 -0.07 -1.14 0.80
CA LEU A 136 0.73 -0.41 1.80
C LEU A 136 2.23 -0.65 1.58
N ASP A 137 2.97 0.43 1.30
CA ASP A 137 4.42 0.38 1.12
C ASP A 137 5.12 1.00 2.33
N GLU A 138 5.65 0.17 3.21
CA GLU A 138 6.30 0.53 4.48
C GLU A 138 5.45 1.51 5.32
N PRO A 139 4.19 1.19 5.64
CA PRO A 139 3.28 2.12 6.33
C PRO A 139 3.73 2.47 7.74
N ASP A 140 4.54 1.64 8.36
CA ASP A 140 5.10 1.76 9.69
C ASP A 140 6.43 2.53 9.76
N ALA A 141 6.97 2.97 8.62
CA ALA A 141 8.17 3.79 8.56
C ALA A 141 7.99 5.09 9.37
N SER A 142 8.95 5.42 10.21
CA SER A 142 8.95 6.62 11.09
C SER A 142 7.87 6.64 12.18
N LEU A 143 7.14 5.56 12.40
CA LEU A 143 6.20 5.44 13.52
C LEU A 143 6.91 4.94 14.78
N ASP A 144 6.57 5.53 15.92
CA ASP A 144 6.89 5.01 17.23
C ASP A 144 6.04 3.78 17.56
N GLU A 145 6.32 3.15 18.69
CA GLU A 145 5.67 1.91 19.13
C GLU A 145 4.14 2.06 19.26
N ASP A 146 3.67 3.18 19.82
CA ASP A 146 2.23 3.40 20.04
C ASP A 146 1.49 3.63 18.72
N ASN A 147 2.10 4.36 17.79
CA ASN A 147 1.53 4.57 16.46
C ASN A 147 1.59 3.30 15.60
N ARG A 148 2.58 2.39 15.80
CA ARG A 148 2.56 1.05 15.19
C ARG A 148 1.43 0.19 15.74
N LYS A 149 1.18 0.21 17.04
CA LYS A 149 0.01 -0.48 17.65
C LYS A 149 -1.30 0.06 17.07
N LEU A 150 -1.42 1.38 16.92
CA LEU A 150 -2.57 2.01 16.30
C LEU A 150 -2.75 1.55 14.85
N LEU A 151 -1.68 1.53 14.05
CA LEU A 151 -1.72 1.03 12.66
C LEU A 151 -2.21 -0.43 12.61
N ASN A 152 -1.66 -1.30 13.46
CA ASN A 152 -2.09 -2.70 13.53
C ASN A 152 -3.59 -2.81 13.88
N LYS A 153 -4.08 -1.99 14.81
CA LYS A 153 -5.50 -1.95 15.19
C LYS A 153 -6.39 -1.50 14.01
N ILE A 154 -5.96 -0.47 13.27
CA ILE A 154 -6.68 0.04 12.11
C ILE A 154 -6.72 -1.01 11.00
N MET A 155 -5.60 -1.68 10.71
CA MET A 155 -5.55 -2.77 9.72
C MET A 155 -6.46 -3.93 10.13
N ALA A 156 -6.43 -4.34 11.41
CA ALA A 156 -7.29 -5.41 11.92
C ALA A 156 -8.79 -5.04 11.79
N SER A 157 -9.18 -3.79 12.11
CA SER A 157 -10.56 -3.33 11.91
C SER A 157 -10.97 -3.38 10.45
N HIS A 158 -10.11 -2.91 9.55
CA HIS A 158 -10.36 -2.95 8.11
C HIS A 158 -10.60 -4.37 7.59
N LEU A 159 -9.81 -5.35 8.04
CA LEU A 159 -10.00 -6.75 7.67
C LEU A 159 -11.33 -7.31 8.19
N LEU A 160 -11.74 -6.95 9.42
CA LEU A 160 -13.03 -7.35 10.00
C LEU A 160 -14.23 -6.74 9.24
N GLU A 161 -14.05 -5.60 8.60
CA GLU A 161 -15.05 -4.92 7.77
C GLU A 161 -15.03 -5.37 6.30
N ASN A 162 -14.58 -6.59 6.05
CA ASN A 162 -14.41 -7.16 4.71
C ASN A 162 -13.46 -6.33 3.81
N GLY A 163 -12.43 -5.75 4.40
CA GLY A 163 -11.30 -5.20 3.66
C GLY A 163 -10.27 -6.27 3.33
N ALA A 164 -9.33 -5.94 2.46
CA ALA A 164 -8.18 -6.76 2.11
C ALA A 164 -6.92 -5.89 2.06
N ILE A 165 -5.76 -6.45 2.40
CA ILE A 165 -4.51 -5.69 2.48
C ILE A 165 -3.40 -6.43 1.75
N ILE A 166 -2.60 -5.69 0.97
CA ILE A 166 -1.27 -6.13 0.52
C ILE A 166 -0.26 -5.15 1.09
N ILE A 167 0.68 -5.64 1.87
CA ILE A 167 1.65 -4.80 2.59
C ILE A 167 3.08 -5.22 2.30
N ALA A 168 3.94 -4.26 2.03
CA ALA A 168 5.39 -4.41 2.09
C ALA A 168 5.89 -3.77 3.40
N THR A 169 6.44 -4.56 4.30
CA THR A 169 7.01 -4.10 5.57
C THR A 169 8.14 -5.00 6.03
N HIS A 170 9.07 -4.43 6.79
CA HIS A 170 10.11 -5.19 7.50
C HIS A 170 9.74 -5.50 8.95
N SER A 171 8.64 -4.92 9.44
CA SER A 171 8.16 -5.14 10.80
C SER A 171 7.30 -6.40 10.92
N THR A 172 7.31 -6.99 12.10
CA THR A 172 6.41 -8.10 12.41
C THR A 172 4.97 -7.60 12.54
N LEU A 173 4.07 -8.16 11.75
CA LEU A 173 2.65 -7.86 11.82
C LEU A 173 2.01 -8.65 12.97
N ASN A 174 1.38 -7.97 13.91
CA ASN A 174 0.62 -8.61 14.98
C ASN A 174 -0.86 -8.77 14.58
N ILE A 175 -1.07 -9.42 13.44
CA ILE A 175 -2.39 -9.68 12.83
C ILE A 175 -2.46 -11.17 12.48
N LYS A 176 -3.65 -11.75 12.62
CA LYS A 176 -3.90 -13.16 12.24
C LYS A 176 -4.06 -13.28 10.72
N ASN A 177 -3.81 -14.49 10.21
CA ASN A 177 -4.04 -14.85 8.80
C ASN A 177 -3.20 -14.02 7.81
N VAL A 178 -1.95 -13.75 8.15
CA VAL A 178 -0.99 -13.13 7.24
C VAL A 178 -0.47 -14.19 6.27
N LEU A 179 -0.61 -13.95 4.96
CA LEU A 179 -0.09 -14.80 3.90
C LEU A 179 1.24 -14.22 3.40
N PRO A 180 2.38 -14.85 3.69
CA PRO A 180 3.68 -14.34 3.25
C PRO A 180 3.91 -14.67 1.78
N ILE A 181 4.36 -13.70 1.00
CA ILE A 181 4.86 -13.89 -0.36
C ILE A 181 6.29 -13.37 -0.43
N ASP A 182 7.22 -14.28 -0.71
CA ASP A 182 8.60 -13.92 -1.01
C ASP A 182 8.71 -13.57 -2.49
N ILE A 183 8.83 -12.27 -2.77
CA ILE A 183 8.89 -11.78 -4.16
C ILE A 183 10.22 -12.06 -4.84
N THR A 184 11.27 -12.46 -4.11
CA THR A 184 12.56 -12.81 -4.72
C THR A 184 12.45 -14.01 -5.64
N ARG A 185 11.49 -14.91 -5.39
CA ARG A 185 11.20 -16.07 -6.23
C ARG A 185 10.73 -15.72 -7.65
N TYR A 186 10.26 -14.51 -7.83
CA TYR A 186 9.73 -13.98 -9.09
C TYR A 186 10.71 -13.04 -9.78
N LYS A 187 11.87 -12.80 -9.15
CA LYS A 187 12.90 -11.90 -9.68
C LYS A 187 13.61 -12.55 -10.85
N ARG A 188 14.02 -11.72 -11.82
CA ARG A 188 14.87 -12.15 -12.91
C ARG A 188 16.25 -12.57 -12.37
N ASP A 189 16.75 -13.72 -12.78
CA ASP A 189 18.14 -14.10 -12.58
C ASP A 189 19.02 -13.27 -13.51
N GLU A 190 20.18 -12.82 -13.02
CA GLU A 190 21.14 -11.98 -13.78
C GLU A 190 21.62 -12.67 -15.07
N ASN A 191 21.69 -14.01 -15.07
CA ASN A 191 22.08 -14.81 -16.21
C ASN A 191 20.95 -15.09 -17.22
N THR A 192 19.71 -14.70 -16.92
CA THR A 192 18.58 -14.91 -17.81
C THR A 192 18.41 -13.72 -18.75
N SER A 193 18.38 -13.96 -20.06
CA SER A 193 18.08 -12.88 -21.02
C SER A 193 16.67 -12.32 -20.80
N ILE A 194 16.44 -11.06 -21.20
CA ILE A 194 15.11 -10.44 -21.09
C ILE A 194 14.06 -11.27 -21.83
N ASP A 195 14.39 -11.74 -23.04
CA ASP A 195 13.47 -12.55 -23.86
C ASP A 195 13.12 -13.88 -23.17
N GLN A 196 14.09 -14.56 -22.58
CA GLN A 196 13.84 -15.79 -21.82
C GLN A 196 13.01 -15.54 -20.55
N PHE A 197 13.23 -14.42 -19.86
CA PHE A 197 12.47 -14.07 -18.67
C PHE A 197 11.01 -13.72 -18.99
N VAL A 198 10.78 -12.96 -20.07
CA VAL A 198 9.44 -12.49 -20.47
C VAL A 198 8.66 -13.58 -21.20
N HIS A 199 9.30 -14.29 -22.13
CA HIS A 199 8.63 -15.29 -22.99
C HIS A 199 8.70 -16.71 -22.45
N GLY A 200 9.65 -16.98 -21.55
CA GLY A 200 9.91 -18.31 -21.04
C GLY A 200 10.61 -19.20 -22.10
N PHE A 201 11.04 -20.37 -21.68
CA PHE A 201 11.45 -21.39 -22.63
C PHE A 201 10.18 -21.87 -23.35
N GLN A 202 9.95 -21.41 -24.57
CA GLN A 202 9.06 -22.15 -25.49
C GLN A 202 9.76 -23.47 -25.82
N LYS A 203 9.31 -24.53 -25.20
CA LYS A 203 9.50 -25.91 -25.65
C LYS A 203 8.14 -26.52 -25.86
#